data_4effb9b1df362ff3cf77dd14fd8fceb2
#
_entry.id   4effb9b1df362ff3cf77dd14fd8fceb2
#
_cell.length_a   1.000
_cell.length_b   1.000
_cell.length_c   1.000
_cell.angle_alpha   90.00
_cell.angle_beta   90.00
_cell.angle_gamma   90.00
#
_symmetry.space_group_name_H-M   'P 1'
#
loop_
_entity.id
_entity.type
_entity.pdbx_description
1 polymer ?
#
loop_
_entity_poly.entity_id
_entity_poly.type
_entity_poly.pdbx_seq_one_letter_code
_entity_poly.pdbx_strand_id
1 'polypeptide(L)'
;MGGVNDTKTALVTGANKGIGLAIARGLGSIGFTVAVGARDEVNREKAVEELRAEGIDAFGVALDVTSEDSVAAAAKVLDRLDVLVNNAGISGSGAQDPTTLDLDVVRTVLDTNVFGVVRVTNAMLPLLRKAESPRIVNMSSNMGSLELRSGPVLAAYAPSKSMLNSITVQYARVLADTNVLINAACPGYVATDFNGYAGTRTPEQGAAIAVKLATLPDDGPRGGFFDDAGVVPW
;
A
#
# COMPACT_ATOMS: atom_id res chain seq x y z
N MET A 1 -8.13 -4.48 36.78
CA MET A 1 -7.04 -4.75 35.84
C MET A 1 -7.60 -4.53 34.45
N GLY A 2 -7.39 -3.34 33.88
CA GLY A 2 -7.82 -3.04 32.52
C GLY A 2 -6.95 -3.83 31.58
N GLY A 3 -7.56 -4.75 30.81
CA GLY A 3 -6.85 -5.43 29.74
C GLY A 3 -6.30 -4.38 28.76
N VAL A 4 -5.01 -4.42 28.50
CA VAL A 4 -4.40 -3.71 27.39
C VAL A 4 -5.16 -4.19 26.16
N ASN A 5 -5.79 -3.28 25.45
CA ASN A 5 -6.53 -3.59 24.22
C ASN A 5 -5.46 -4.04 23.21
N ASP A 6 -5.29 -5.35 23.05
CA ASP A 6 -4.23 -5.97 22.24
C ASP A 6 -4.58 -5.94 20.74
N THR A 7 -5.50 -5.02 20.36
CA THR A 7 -5.94 -4.88 18.98
C THR A 7 -4.81 -4.39 18.10
N LYS A 8 -4.49 -5.15 17.05
CA LYS A 8 -3.46 -4.81 16.06
C LYS A 8 -3.88 -3.60 15.24
N THR A 9 -2.94 -2.74 14.92
CA THR A 9 -3.18 -1.52 14.12
C THR A 9 -2.59 -1.66 12.72
N ALA A 10 -3.39 -1.31 11.71
CA ALA A 10 -2.99 -1.27 10.32
C ALA A 10 -3.06 0.16 9.76
N LEU A 11 -1.98 0.65 9.16
CA LEU A 11 -1.96 1.88 8.37
C LEU A 11 -2.08 1.54 6.88
N VAL A 12 -3.06 2.10 6.20
CA VAL A 12 -3.21 1.99 4.74
C VAL A 12 -3.08 3.37 4.12
N THR A 13 -2.07 3.57 3.26
CA THR A 13 -1.89 4.83 2.56
C THR A 13 -2.82 4.93 1.35
N GLY A 14 -3.38 6.12 1.09
CA GLY A 14 -4.37 6.30 0.03
C GLY A 14 -5.68 5.55 0.29
N ALA A 15 -6.08 5.39 1.56
CA ALA A 15 -7.22 4.58 1.98
C ALA A 15 -8.57 5.30 1.93
N ASN A 16 -8.64 6.49 1.38
CA ASN A 16 -9.88 7.28 1.28
C ASN A 16 -10.83 6.85 0.16
N LYS A 17 -10.43 5.92 -0.70
CA LYS A 17 -11.24 5.40 -1.82
C LYS A 17 -10.63 4.14 -2.45
N GLY A 18 -11.39 3.53 -3.38
CA GLY A 18 -10.91 2.46 -4.27
C GLY A 18 -10.33 1.27 -3.51
N ILE A 19 -9.20 0.75 -4.02
CA ILE A 19 -8.54 -0.43 -3.45
C ILE A 19 -8.09 -0.15 -2.00
N GLY A 20 -7.58 1.05 -1.70
CA GLY A 20 -7.11 1.40 -0.35
C GLY A 20 -8.24 1.34 0.69
N LEU A 21 -9.42 1.86 0.37
CA LEU A 21 -10.60 1.76 1.25
C LEU A 21 -11.07 0.32 1.41
N ALA A 22 -11.05 -0.46 0.33
CA ALA A 22 -11.40 -1.89 0.38
C ALA A 22 -10.38 -2.71 1.22
N ILE A 23 -9.08 -2.38 1.17
CA ILE A 23 -8.07 -2.99 2.06
C ILE A 23 -8.34 -2.61 3.52
N ALA A 24 -8.62 -1.32 3.78
CA ALA A 24 -8.97 -0.83 5.12
C ALA A 24 -10.19 -1.58 5.68
N ARG A 25 -11.24 -1.73 4.88
CA ARG A 25 -12.44 -2.52 5.22
C ARG A 25 -12.11 -3.98 5.49
N GLY A 26 -11.32 -4.61 4.62
CA GLY A 26 -10.92 -6.00 4.77
C GLY A 26 -10.11 -6.28 6.04
N LEU A 27 -9.17 -5.40 6.39
CA LEU A 27 -8.40 -5.51 7.64
C LEU A 27 -9.27 -5.23 8.87
N GLY A 28 -10.12 -4.20 8.81
CA GLY A 28 -11.04 -3.87 9.92
C GLY A 28 -12.04 -4.98 10.20
N SER A 29 -12.58 -5.64 9.17
CA SER A 29 -13.55 -6.75 9.34
C SER A 29 -12.97 -7.98 10.04
N ILE A 30 -11.65 -8.12 10.07
CA ILE A 30 -10.95 -9.19 10.79
C ILE A 30 -10.32 -8.71 12.11
N GLY A 31 -10.73 -7.51 12.61
CA GLY A 31 -10.43 -7.03 13.95
C GLY A 31 -9.21 -6.11 14.09
N PHE A 32 -8.67 -5.57 13.00
CA PHE A 32 -7.67 -4.50 13.11
C PHE A 32 -8.31 -3.15 13.39
N THR A 33 -7.67 -2.34 14.23
CA THR A 33 -7.89 -0.89 14.22
C THR A 33 -7.23 -0.33 12.95
N VAL A 34 -7.96 0.44 12.15
CA VAL A 34 -7.49 0.90 10.85
C VAL A 34 -7.18 2.40 10.85
N ALA A 35 -5.93 2.75 10.60
CA ALA A 35 -5.49 4.10 10.32
C ALA A 35 -5.65 4.41 8.81
N VAL A 36 -6.62 5.26 8.49
CA VAL A 36 -6.92 5.71 7.12
C VAL A 36 -5.96 6.83 6.74
N GLY A 37 -4.88 6.50 6.04
CA GLY A 37 -3.88 7.47 5.60
C GLY A 37 -4.31 8.16 4.30
N ALA A 38 -4.58 9.46 4.34
CA ALA A 38 -4.89 10.24 3.14
C ALA A 38 -4.58 11.73 3.34
N ARG A 39 -4.24 12.44 2.26
CA ARG A 39 -3.90 13.87 2.30
C ARG A 39 -5.11 14.79 2.37
N ASP A 40 -6.19 14.45 1.64
CA ASP A 40 -7.42 15.22 1.62
C ASP A 40 -8.26 14.90 2.86
N GLU A 41 -8.50 15.91 3.68
CA GLU A 41 -9.19 15.78 4.96
C GLU A 41 -10.64 15.34 4.80
N VAL A 42 -11.38 15.97 3.89
CA VAL A 42 -12.81 15.69 3.69
C VAL A 42 -13.02 14.25 3.24
N ASN A 43 -12.25 13.79 2.25
CA ASN A 43 -12.36 12.41 1.77
C ASN A 43 -11.84 11.40 2.80
N ARG A 44 -10.84 11.76 3.62
CA ARG A 44 -10.33 10.92 4.70
C ARG A 44 -11.38 10.69 5.77
N GLU A 45 -11.98 11.78 6.29
CA GLU A 45 -13.01 11.67 7.34
C GLU A 45 -14.26 10.96 6.84
N LYS A 46 -14.68 11.18 5.59
CA LYS A 46 -15.77 10.43 4.98
C LYS A 46 -15.49 8.92 4.96
N ALA A 47 -14.28 8.51 4.59
CA ALA A 47 -13.89 7.10 4.58
C ALA A 47 -13.88 6.50 6.01
N VAL A 48 -13.43 7.27 7.00
CA VAL A 48 -13.47 6.86 8.42
C VAL A 48 -14.90 6.68 8.89
N GLU A 49 -15.80 7.62 8.58
CA GLU A 49 -17.23 7.52 8.92
C GLU A 49 -17.88 6.30 8.27
N GLU A 50 -17.57 6.02 6.99
CA GLU A 50 -18.07 4.84 6.27
C GLU A 50 -17.62 3.54 6.97
N LEU A 51 -16.34 3.41 7.30
CA LEU A 51 -15.81 2.24 8.00
C LEU A 51 -16.43 2.08 9.40
N ARG A 52 -16.59 3.17 10.16
CA ARG A 52 -17.21 3.15 11.49
C ARG A 52 -18.68 2.77 11.44
N ALA A 53 -19.41 3.20 10.41
CA ALA A 53 -20.79 2.79 10.20
C ALA A 53 -20.94 1.28 9.94
N GLU A 54 -19.90 0.64 9.43
CA GLU A 54 -19.80 -0.82 9.26
C GLU A 54 -19.31 -1.54 10.53
N GLY A 55 -19.08 -0.82 11.65
CA GLY A 55 -18.62 -1.37 12.93
C GLY A 55 -17.10 -1.56 13.01
N ILE A 56 -16.34 -1.00 12.08
CA ILE A 56 -14.88 -1.08 12.05
C ILE A 56 -14.28 0.04 12.91
N ASP A 57 -13.34 -0.32 13.78
CA ASP A 57 -12.55 0.67 14.52
C ASP A 57 -11.54 1.33 13.55
N ALA A 58 -11.80 2.61 13.21
CA ALA A 58 -11.02 3.34 12.24
C ALA A 58 -10.80 4.80 12.66
N PHE A 59 -9.67 5.38 12.28
CA PHE A 59 -9.34 6.78 12.49
C PHE A 59 -8.54 7.36 11.33
N GLY A 60 -8.64 8.68 11.14
CA GLY A 60 -7.95 9.39 10.07
C GLY A 60 -6.51 9.74 10.44
N VAL A 61 -5.60 9.58 9.49
CA VAL A 61 -4.21 10.05 9.57
C VAL A 61 -3.93 10.96 8.38
N ALA A 62 -3.65 12.24 8.64
CA ALA A 62 -3.22 13.16 7.60
C ALA A 62 -1.88 12.70 7.03
N LEU A 63 -1.86 12.24 5.78
CA LEU A 63 -0.69 11.63 5.18
C LEU A 63 -0.58 11.94 3.69
N ASP A 64 0.36 12.82 3.36
CA ASP A 64 0.87 12.99 2.02
C ASP A 64 2.21 12.26 1.90
N VAL A 65 2.26 11.19 1.14
CA VAL A 65 3.44 10.35 0.98
C VAL A 65 4.61 11.05 0.25
N THR A 66 4.32 12.19 -0.42
CA THR A 66 5.33 13.01 -1.11
C THR A 66 5.98 14.06 -0.20
N SER A 67 5.45 14.26 1.02
CA SER A 67 5.92 15.25 2.00
C SER A 67 6.61 14.57 3.19
N GLU A 68 7.89 14.87 3.42
CA GLU A 68 8.65 14.34 4.57
C GLU A 68 8.04 14.81 5.90
N ASP A 69 7.60 16.07 5.98
CA ASP A 69 6.97 16.63 7.19
C ASP A 69 5.65 15.94 7.50
N SER A 70 4.82 15.71 6.48
CA SER A 70 3.55 14.99 6.63
C SER A 70 3.77 13.56 7.09
N VAL A 71 4.73 12.85 6.51
CA VAL A 71 5.07 11.48 6.89
C VAL A 71 5.62 11.43 8.32
N ALA A 72 6.50 12.35 8.69
CA ALA A 72 7.03 12.44 10.05
C ALA A 72 5.94 12.78 11.09
N ALA A 73 4.99 13.64 10.74
CA ALA A 73 3.83 13.94 11.59
C ALA A 73 2.92 12.72 11.75
N ALA A 74 2.62 12.01 10.66
CA ALA A 74 1.82 10.78 10.69
C ALA A 74 2.43 9.69 11.59
N ALA A 75 3.76 9.53 11.58
CA ALA A 75 4.44 8.56 12.43
C ALA A 75 4.31 8.89 13.94
N LYS A 76 4.13 10.18 14.30
CA LYS A 76 3.95 10.61 15.70
C LYS A 76 2.53 10.42 16.23
N VAL A 77 1.55 10.31 15.34
CA VAL A 77 0.14 10.10 15.70
C VAL A 77 -0.14 8.64 16.07
N LEU A 78 0.69 7.71 15.58
CA LEU A 78 0.51 6.29 15.80
C LEU A 78 1.27 5.82 17.04
N ASP A 79 0.56 5.27 18.04
CA ASP A 79 1.17 4.65 19.22
C ASP A 79 1.65 3.22 18.93
N ARG A 80 0.98 2.53 18.00
CA ARG A 80 1.23 1.14 17.59
C ARG A 80 1.04 0.99 16.08
N LEU A 81 1.86 0.14 15.47
CA LEU A 81 1.68 -0.26 14.07
C LEU A 81 2.14 -1.70 13.88
N ASP A 82 1.22 -2.56 13.46
CA ASP A 82 1.48 -3.98 13.16
C ASP A 82 1.51 -4.23 11.65
N VAL A 83 0.73 -3.48 10.89
CA VAL A 83 0.63 -3.62 9.42
C VAL A 83 0.77 -2.27 8.75
N LEU A 84 1.64 -2.21 7.74
CA LEU A 84 1.74 -1.09 6.81
C LEU A 84 1.36 -1.56 5.41
N VAL A 85 0.35 -0.93 4.80
CA VAL A 85 0.03 -1.13 3.38
C VAL A 85 0.34 0.16 2.62
N ASN A 86 1.40 0.14 1.84
CA ASN A 86 1.77 1.19 0.90
C ASN A 86 0.91 1.05 -0.36
N ASN A 87 -0.27 1.68 -0.33
CA ASN A 87 -1.23 1.61 -1.44
C ASN A 87 -1.31 2.91 -2.24
N ALA A 88 -0.99 4.05 -1.66
CA ALA A 88 -1.01 5.32 -2.38
C ALA A 88 -0.19 5.24 -3.67
N GLY A 89 -0.78 5.65 -4.79
CA GLY A 89 -0.13 5.60 -6.08
C GLY A 89 -0.90 6.36 -7.16
N ILE A 90 -0.20 6.74 -8.22
CA ILE A 90 -0.73 7.44 -9.39
C ILE A 90 -0.22 6.78 -10.68
N SER A 91 -0.98 6.90 -11.76
CA SER A 91 -0.58 6.41 -13.08
C SER A 91 0.25 7.42 -13.89
N GLY A 92 0.21 8.69 -13.48
CA GLY A 92 0.67 9.80 -14.32
C GLY A 92 -0.40 10.28 -15.30
N SER A 93 -0.16 11.42 -15.93
CA SER A 93 -1.07 12.06 -16.88
C SER A 93 -0.49 12.07 -18.30
N GLY A 94 -1.36 12.26 -19.30
CA GLY A 94 -0.96 12.40 -20.71
C GLY A 94 -0.51 11.11 -21.37
N ALA A 95 0.08 11.26 -22.55
CA ALA A 95 0.66 10.14 -23.29
C ALA A 95 1.94 9.66 -22.60
N GLN A 96 2.10 8.36 -22.48
CA GLN A 96 3.25 7.74 -21.84
C GLN A 96 4.09 6.89 -22.82
N ASP A 97 4.20 7.36 -24.07
CA ASP A 97 5.14 6.83 -25.05
C ASP A 97 6.58 7.20 -24.63
N PRO A 98 7.47 6.22 -24.45
CA PRO A 98 8.84 6.49 -23.97
C PRO A 98 9.65 7.40 -24.89
N THR A 99 9.29 7.52 -26.19
CA THR A 99 10.00 8.36 -27.16
C THR A 99 9.64 9.85 -27.07
N THR A 100 8.51 10.18 -26.41
CA THR A 100 7.97 11.54 -26.25
C THR A 100 7.57 11.87 -24.83
N LEU A 101 7.94 11.03 -23.86
CA LEU A 101 7.51 11.14 -22.47
C LEU A 101 8.07 12.39 -21.81
N ASP A 102 7.16 13.15 -21.18
CA ASP A 102 7.54 14.25 -20.28
C ASP A 102 8.19 13.69 -19.00
N LEU A 103 9.45 14.11 -18.76
CA LEU A 103 10.19 13.65 -17.59
C LEU A 103 9.61 14.16 -16.27
N ASP A 104 8.83 15.24 -16.24
CA ASP A 104 8.17 15.72 -15.03
C ASP A 104 7.01 14.81 -14.63
N VAL A 105 6.35 14.17 -15.60
CA VAL A 105 5.39 13.08 -15.32
C VAL A 105 6.11 11.90 -14.66
N VAL A 106 7.27 11.51 -15.17
CA VAL A 106 8.07 10.41 -14.58
C VAL A 106 8.47 10.75 -13.14
N ARG A 107 8.99 11.96 -12.90
CA ARG A 107 9.39 12.41 -11.56
C ARG A 107 8.23 12.37 -10.58
N THR A 108 7.07 12.88 -10.99
CA THR A 108 5.84 12.90 -10.17
C THR A 108 5.37 11.49 -9.82
N VAL A 109 5.38 10.58 -10.80
CA VAL A 109 4.99 9.18 -10.58
C VAL A 109 5.98 8.47 -9.67
N LEU A 110 7.29 8.66 -9.87
CA LEU A 110 8.32 8.06 -9.01
C LEU A 110 8.26 8.62 -7.60
N ASP A 111 8.00 9.92 -7.43
CA ASP A 111 7.92 10.55 -6.11
C ASP A 111 6.79 9.96 -5.28
N THR A 112 5.64 9.69 -5.89
CA THR A 112 4.52 9.05 -5.20
C THR A 112 4.72 7.54 -5.04
N ASN A 113 4.95 6.83 -6.16
CA ASN A 113 4.85 5.36 -6.18
C ASN A 113 6.09 4.65 -5.60
N VAL A 114 7.21 5.36 -5.50
CA VAL A 114 8.50 4.78 -5.09
C VAL A 114 9.08 5.52 -3.90
N PHE A 115 9.40 6.81 -4.04
CA PHE A 115 10.02 7.57 -2.96
C PHE A 115 9.06 7.76 -1.78
N GLY A 116 7.76 7.94 -2.05
CA GLY A 116 6.72 7.97 -1.04
C GLY A 116 6.65 6.67 -0.23
N VAL A 117 6.77 5.52 -0.89
CA VAL A 117 6.83 4.21 -0.22
C VAL A 117 8.06 4.10 0.67
N VAL A 118 9.22 4.57 0.20
CA VAL A 118 10.46 4.57 0.99
C VAL A 118 10.34 5.50 2.19
N ARG A 119 9.83 6.74 2.01
CA ARG A 119 9.62 7.69 3.11
C ARG A 119 8.71 7.10 4.19
N VAL A 120 7.54 6.62 3.81
CA VAL A 120 6.57 6.06 4.75
C VAL A 120 7.13 4.82 5.44
N THR A 121 7.71 3.89 4.69
CA THR A 121 8.28 2.67 5.27
C THR A 121 9.35 3.01 6.31
N ASN A 122 10.30 3.89 5.98
CA ASN A 122 11.37 4.28 6.90
C ASN A 122 10.85 4.96 8.17
N ALA A 123 9.86 5.85 8.04
CA ALA A 123 9.26 6.53 9.17
C ALA A 123 8.46 5.58 10.09
N MET A 124 7.84 4.54 9.52
CA MET A 124 7.02 3.56 10.25
C MET A 124 7.83 2.37 10.81
N LEU A 125 9.03 2.09 10.28
CA LEU A 125 9.88 0.98 10.74
C LEU A 125 10.12 0.94 12.25
N PRO A 126 10.34 2.07 12.97
CA PRO A 126 10.52 2.04 14.42
C PRO A 126 9.30 1.52 15.20
N LEU A 127 8.08 1.75 14.67
CA LEU A 127 6.84 1.21 15.24
C LEU A 127 6.66 -0.27 14.85
N LEU A 128 6.84 -0.60 13.58
CA LEU A 128 6.72 -1.97 13.08
C LEU A 128 7.68 -2.94 13.80
N ARG A 129 8.91 -2.50 14.11
CA ARG A 129 9.89 -3.32 14.85
C ARG A 129 9.48 -3.64 16.29
N LYS A 130 8.53 -2.90 16.87
CA LYS A 130 7.98 -3.17 18.20
C LYS A 130 6.82 -4.16 18.16
N ALA A 131 6.23 -4.39 16.99
CA ALA A 131 5.13 -5.32 16.83
C ALA A 131 5.63 -6.77 16.90
N GLU A 132 4.79 -7.68 17.38
CA GLU A 132 5.09 -9.10 17.48
C GLU A 132 5.23 -9.75 16.09
N SER A 133 4.30 -9.43 15.19
CA SER A 133 4.20 -10.01 13.84
C SER A 133 3.99 -8.92 12.79
N PRO A 134 5.00 -8.06 12.49
CA PRO A 134 4.83 -6.92 11.60
C PRO A 134 4.81 -7.33 10.13
N ARG A 135 3.91 -6.70 9.36
CA ARG A 135 3.75 -6.93 7.93
C ARG A 135 3.81 -5.63 7.14
N ILE A 136 4.52 -5.65 6.03
CA ILE A 136 4.54 -4.54 5.05
C ILE A 136 4.07 -5.09 3.72
N VAL A 137 3.09 -4.44 3.12
CA VAL A 137 2.57 -4.78 1.80
C VAL A 137 2.73 -3.58 0.87
N ASN A 138 3.44 -3.76 -0.23
CA ASN A 138 3.61 -2.74 -1.26
C ASN A 138 2.68 -3.05 -2.44
N MET A 139 1.71 -2.16 -2.71
CA MET A 139 0.79 -2.34 -3.84
C MET A 139 1.51 -2.09 -5.17
N SER A 140 1.85 -3.17 -5.84
CA SER A 140 2.49 -3.18 -7.15
C SER A 140 1.47 -3.42 -8.28
N SER A 141 1.91 -3.95 -9.39
CA SER A 141 1.11 -4.27 -10.58
C SER A 141 1.84 -5.31 -11.42
N ASN A 142 1.10 -6.17 -12.13
CA ASN A 142 1.66 -7.05 -13.14
C ASN A 142 2.44 -6.27 -14.24
N MET A 143 2.12 -4.99 -14.45
CA MET A 143 2.89 -4.11 -15.34
C MET A 143 4.31 -3.82 -14.82
N GLY A 144 4.59 -4.06 -13.53
CA GLY A 144 5.93 -4.00 -12.94
C GLY A 144 6.76 -5.24 -13.19
N SER A 145 6.18 -6.33 -13.72
CA SER A 145 6.91 -7.54 -14.11
C SER A 145 7.56 -7.37 -15.48
N LEU A 146 8.87 -7.50 -15.53
CA LEU A 146 9.61 -7.45 -16.79
C LEU A 146 9.44 -8.74 -17.61
N GLU A 147 9.07 -9.84 -16.96
CA GLU A 147 8.79 -11.11 -17.62
C GLU A 147 7.41 -11.12 -18.29
N LEU A 148 6.37 -10.67 -17.57
CA LEU A 148 4.98 -10.69 -18.08
C LEU A 148 4.75 -9.69 -19.22
N ARG A 149 5.39 -8.52 -19.19
CA ARG A 149 5.24 -7.44 -20.19
C ARG A 149 3.78 -7.13 -20.52
N SER A 150 2.95 -7.04 -19.49
CA SER A 150 1.51 -6.94 -19.61
C SER A 150 1.01 -5.49 -19.68
N GLY A 151 -0.17 -5.30 -20.25
CA GLY A 151 -0.88 -4.03 -20.30
C GLY A 151 -0.41 -3.07 -21.41
N PRO A 152 -0.96 -1.84 -21.43
CA PRO A 152 -0.57 -0.80 -22.37
C PRO A 152 0.81 -0.22 -22.05
N VAL A 153 1.38 0.51 -23.00
CA VAL A 153 2.62 1.27 -22.76
C VAL A 153 2.33 2.44 -21.83
N LEU A 154 2.85 2.37 -20.60
CA LEU A 154 2.78 3.41 -19.58
C LEU A 154 4.18 3.66 -19.02
N ALA A 155 5.01 4.40 -19.76
CA ALA A 155 6.45 4.51 -19.52
C ALA A 155 6.86 5.28 -18.25
N ALA A 156 5.93 5.94 -17.56
CA ALA A 156 6.15 6.45 -16.21
C ALA A 156 5.67 5.44 -15.16
N TYR A 157 4.48 4.85 -15.34
CA TYR A 157 3.86 3.98 -14.36
C TYR A 157 4.53 2.60 -14.25
N ALA A 158 4.64 1.87 -15.38
CA ALA A 158 5.17 0.50 -15.35
C ALA A 158 6.60 0.43 -14.76
N PRO A 159 7.56 1.29 -15.16
CA PRO A 159 8.87 1.33 -14.53
C PRO A 159 8.82 1.67 -13.03
N SER A 160 7.87 2.52 -12.59
CA SER A 160 7.71 2.81 -11.16
C SER A 160 7.35 1.56 -10.36
N LYS A 161 6.54 0.65 -10.93
CA LYS A 161 6.17 -0.61 -10.28
C LYS A 161 7.30 -1.65 -10.33
N SER A 162 8.10 -1.68 -11.40
CA SER A 162 9.32 -2.48 -11.45
C SER A 162 10.34 -2.01 -10.39
N MET A 163 10.52 -0.69 -10.24
CA MET A 163 11.39 -0.12 -9.20
C MET A 163 10.86 -0.41 -7.80
N LEU A 164 9.55 -0.35 -7.57
CA LEU A 164 8.92 -0.71 -6.31
C LEU A 164 9.15 -2.19 -5.97
N ASN A 165 9.04 -3.09 -6.95
CA ASN A 165 9.36 -4.50 -6.81
C ASN A 165 10.82 -4.69 -6.37
N SER A 166 11.76 -4.05 -7.06
CA SER A 166 13.18 -4.09 -6.70
C SER A 166 13.45 -3.60 -5.28
N ILE A 167 12.85 -2.47 -4.88
CA ILE A 167 12.97 -1.89 -3.53
C ILE A 167 12.37 -2.84 -2.48
N THR A 168 11.25 -3.51 -2.77
CA THR A 168 10.65 -4.52 -1.88
C THR A 168 11.66 -5.63 -1.57
N VAL A 169 12.37 -6.12 -2.59
CA VAL A 169 13.43 -7.13 -2.40
C VAL A 169 14.58 -6.59 -1.55
N GLN A 170 15.01 -5.31 -1.74
CA GLN A 170 16.10 -4.74 -0.93
C GLN A 170 15.69 -4.61 0.55
N TYR A 171 14.47 -4.15 0.85
CA TYR A 171 13.95 -4.16 2.23
C TYR A 171 13.89 -5.56 2.81
N ALA A 172 13.41 -6.55 2.05
CA ALA A 172 13.33 -7.93 2.49
C ALA A 172 14.70 -8.49 2.90
N ARG A 173 15.75 -8.13 2.15
CA ARG A 173 17.14 -8.55 2.45
C ARG A 173 17.69 -7.87 3.70
N VAL A 174 17.48 -6.56 3.84
CA VAL A 174 17.94 -5.80 5.03
C VAL A 174 17.21 -6.22 6.30
N LEU A 175 15.94 -6.63 6.17
CA LEU A 175 15.09 -7.05 7.29
C LEU A 175 15.13 -8.57 7.53
N ALA A 176 16.05 -9.32 6.88
CA ALA A 176 16.10 -10.78 6.92
C ALA A 176 16.20 -11.36 8.34
N ASP A 177 16.98 -10.71 9.20
CA ASP A 177 17.22 -11.13 10.59
C ASP A 177 16.19 -10.54 11.58
N THR A 178 15.04 -10.07 11.07
CA THR A 178 13.93 -9.53 11.88
C THR A 178 12.65 -10.33 11.65
N ASN A 179 11.61 -10.07 12.46
CA ASN A 179 10.27 -10.63 12.29
C ASN A 179 9.42 -9.89 11.23
N VAL A 180 9.93 -8.82 10.60
CA VAL A 180 9.20 -8.04 9.59
C VAL A 180 9.09 -8.82 8.29
N LEU A 181 7.88 -9.18 7.86
CA LEU A 181 7.64 -9.68 6.50
C LEU A 181 7.24 -8.52 5.59
N ILE A 182 7.87 -8.43 4.44
CA ILE A 182 7.55 -7.45 3.40
C ILE A 182 7.39 -8.14 2.06
N ASN A 183 6.28 -7.83 1.34
CA ASN A 183 5.97 -8.41 0.04
C ASN A 183 5.29 -7.38 -0.87
N ALA A 184 5.35 -7.61 -2.18
CA ALA A 184 4.61 -6.88 -3.19
C ALA A 184 3.31 -7.60 -3.55
N ALA A 185 2.23 -6.84 -3.74
CA ALA A 185 0.90 -7.32 -4.12
C ALA A 185 0.48 -6.80 -5.49
N CYS A 186 -0.03 -7.67 -6.34
CA CYS A 186 -0.69 -7.30 -7.60
C CYS A 186 -2.20 -7.43 -7.44
N PRO A 187 -2.98 -6.33 -7.46
CA PRO A 187 -4.44 -6.36 -7.28
C PRO A 187 -5.20 -6.84 -8.53
N GLY A 188 -4.51 -6.99 -9.67
CA GLY A 188 -5.13 -7.17 -10.97
C GLY A 188 -5.69 -5.87 -11.54
N TYR A 189 -6.57 -5.97 -12.56
CA TYR A 189 -7.17 -4.81 -13.23
C TYR A 189 -8.50 -4.44 -12.55
N VAL A 190 -8.43 -3.51 -11.61
CA VAL A 190 -9.52 -3.15 -10.69
C VAL A 190 -10.23 -1.88 -11.18
N ALA A 191 -11.57 -1.89 -11.21
CA ALA A 191 -12.41 -0.75 -11.58
C ALA A 191 -12.39 0.31 -10.47
N THR A 192 -11.62 1.36 -10.66
CA THR A 192 -11.52 2.51 -9.78
C THR A 192 -11.35 3.80 -10.60
N ASP A 193 -11.44 4.93 -9.95
CA ASP A 193 -11.16 6.24 -10.56
C ASP A 193 -9.73 6.34 -11.14
N PHE A 194 -8.79 5.54 -10.64
CA PHE A 194 -7.42 5.44 -11.14
C PHE A 194 -7.35 5.13 -12.64
N ASN A 195 -8.29 4.37 -13.17
CA ASN A 195 -8.36 3.97 -14.58
C ASN A 195 -9.72 4.27 -15.24
N GLY A 196 -10.48 5.25 -14.69
CA GLY A 196 -11.79 5.60 -15.20
C GLY A 196 -12.81 4.45 -15.11
N TYR A 197 -12.66 3.59 -14.11
CA TYR A 197 -13.52 2.42 -13.86
C TYR A 197 -13.50 1.35 -14.98
N ALA A 198 -12.45 1.33 -15.80
CA ALA A 198 -12.31 0.37 -16.91
C ALA A 198 -11.87 -1.04 -16.46
N GLY A 199 -11.60 -1.25 -15.18
CA GLY A 199 -11.18 -2.54 -14.64
C GLY A 199 -12.27 -3.61 -14.68
N THR A 200 -11.85 -4.88 -14.63
CA THR A 200 -12.75 -6.05 -14.63
C THR A 200 -12.99 -6.62 -13.24
N ARG A 201 -12.29 -6.13 -12.23
CA ARG A 201 -12.38 -6.56 -10.83
C ARG A 201 -12.98 -5.46 -9.97
N THR A 202 -13.67 -5.83 -8.89
CA THR A 202 -14.11 -4.86 -7.88
C THR A 202 -12.96 -4.44 -6.97
N PRO A 203 -13.07 -3.30 -6.25
CA PRO A 203 -12.08 -2.91 -5.24
C PRO A 203 -11.82 -4.00 -4.18
N GLU A 204 -12.87 -4.71 -3.74
CA GLU A 204 -12.79 -5.80 -2.76
C GLU A 204 -11.97 -6.98 -3.29
N GLN A 205 -12.20 -7.36 -4.56
CA GLN A 205 -11.41 -8.40 -5.22
C GLN A 205 -9.94 -7.99 -5.35
N GLY A 206 -9.67 -6.70 -5.65
CA GLY A 206 -8.30 -6.20 -5.72
C GLY A 206 -7.62 -6.08 -4.36
N ALA A 207 -8.38 -5.86 -3.29
CA ALA A 207 -7.88 -5.78 -1.92
C ALA A 207 -7.48 -7.15 -1.33
N ALA A 208 -8.08 -8.23 -1.79
CA ALA A 208 -7.95 -9.57 -1.19
C ALA A 208 -6.50 -10.01 -1.03
N ILE A 209 -5.67 -9.83 -2.05
CA ILE A 209 -4.25 -10.21 -1.98
C ILE A 209 -3.48 -9.37 -0.94
N ALA A 210 -3.78 -8.07 -0.80
CA ALA A 210 -3.13 -7.23 0.19
C ALA A 210 -3.51 -7.64 1.61
N VAL A 211 -4.78 -7.93 1.87
CA VAL A 211 -5.26 -8.45 3.16
C VAL A 211 -4.60 -9.80 3.48
N LYS A 212 -4.51 -10.70 2.51
CA LYS A 212 -3.82 -11.99 2.66
C LYS A 212 -2.35 -11.81 3.05
N LEU A 213 -1.61 -10.92 2.37
CA LEU A 213 -0.20 -10.67 2.66
C LEU A 213 0.00 -9.92 3.99
N ALA A 214 -0.95 -9.07 4.40
CA ALA A 214 -0.95 -8.37 5.67
C ALA A 214 -1.22 -9.29 6.89
N THR A 215 -1.73 -10.49 6.64
CA THR A 215 -2.11 -11.46 7.68
C THR A 215 -1.35 -12.78 7.58
N LEU A 216 -0.24 -12.80 6.86
CA LEU A 216 0.63 -13.98 6.75
C LEU A 216 1.09 -14.47 8.13
N PRO A 217 1.22 -15.79 8.35
CA PRO A 217 1.89 -16.33 9.52
C PRO A 217 3.38 -15.93 9.54
N ASP A 218 4.06 -16.11 10.67
CA ASP A 218 5.44 -15.64 10.85
C ASP A 218 6.47 -16.36 9.99
N ASP A 219 6.16 -17.59 9.58
CA ASP A 219 6.91 -18.39 8.63
C ASP A 219 6.52 -18.14 7.16
N GLY A 220 5.70 -17.13 6.92
CA GLY A 220 5.27 -16.73 5.58
C GLY A 220 6.39 -16.20 4.69
N PRO A 221 6.11 -16.05 3.38
CA PRO A 221 7.08 -15.57 2.41
C PRO A 221 7.52 -14.13 2.70
N ARG A 222 8.78 -13.84 2.34
CA ARG A 222 9.38 -12.51 2.42
C ARG A 222 10.03 -12.15 1.10
N GLY A 223 9.83 -10.91 0.64
CA GLY A 223 10.45 -10.39 -0.56
C GLY A 223 9.89 -10.99 -1.85
N GLY A 224 8.68 -11.53 -1.81
CA GLY A 224 7.99 -12.07 -2.97
C GLY A 224 7.02 -11.07 -3.60
N PHE A 225 6.56 -11.41 -4.81
CA PHE A 225 5.54 -10.69 -5.54
C PHE A 225 4.37 -11.64 -5.81
N PHE A 226 3.16 -11.25 -5.43
CA PHE A 226 2.01 -12.15 -5.39
C PHE A 226 0.75 -11.49 -5.97
N ASP A 227 -0.09 -12.31 -6.57
CA ASP A 227 -1.49 -12.05 -6.85
C ASP A 227 -2.37 -13.14 -6.22
N ASP A 228 -3.67 -13.17 -6.57
CA ASP A 228 -4.60 -14.17 -6.04
C ASP A 228 -4.28 -15.61 -6.53
N ALA A 229 -3.61 -15.74 -7.68
CA ALA A 229 -3.22 -17.03 -8.23
C ALA A 229 -1.91 -17.58 -7.60
N GLY A 230 -1.13 -16.73 -6.95
CA GLY A 230 0.11 -17.12 -6.30
C GLY A 230 1.28 -16.18 -6.58
N VAL A 231 2.45 -16.75 -6.87
CA VAL A 231 3.67 -15.99 -7.16
C VAL A 231 3.60 -15.39 -8.56
N VAL A 232 3.83 -14.08 -8.65
CA VAL A 232 4.00 -13.37 -9.91
C VAL A 232 5.49 -13.28 -10.22
N PRO A 233 5.95 -13.58 -11.43
CA PRO A 233 7.35 -13.38 -11.82
C PRO A 233 7.72 -11.89 -11.83
N TRP A 234 9.02 -11.60 -11.59
CA TRP A 234 9.54 -10.23 -11.52
C TRP A 234 9.61 -9.50 -12.86
#